data_6e216ae2b0602c729f14d63e0fbc6a0d
#
_entry.id   6e216ae2b0602c729f14d63e0fbc6a0d
#
_cell.length_a   1.000
_cell.length_b   1.000
_cell.length_c   1.000
_cell.angle_alpha   90.00
_cell.angle_beta   90.00
_cell.angle_gamma   90.00
#
_symmetry.space_group_name_H-M   'P 1'
#
loop_
_entity.id
_entity.type
_entity.pdbx_description
1 polymer ?
#
loop_
_entity_poly.entity_id
_entity_poly.type
_entity_poly.pdbx_seq_one_letter_code
_entity_poly.pdbx_strand_id
1 'polypeptide(L)'
;NELRLSDLESGDPKKIAKKNKDKKKRLPGTDKPSSLGTVVMKSDQKTKSVSPAGVVQTEKVKSTNLLPKGTPEKQYGFATSFIKVGDYEKAELALKEFVEKNPKHKLAGSAQYWYAETFYIRQLYHDAAAAYLDGYQKYPKSSKGPQNLLKLGITLSELGEKDQGCTMLNGIQQQYPNASKSVIQKAKYEKKKFKCQKTG
;
A
#
# COMPACT_ATOMS: atom_id res chain seq x y z
N ASN A 1 16.48 -23.80 -8.87
CA ASN A 1 15.54 -22.69 -9.08
C ASN A 1 16.22 -21.31 -9.10
N GLU A 2 17.53 -21.24 -9.42
CA GLU A 2 18.29 -19.97 -9.49
C GLU A 2 18.36 -19.35 -10.89
N LEU A 3 17.66 -19.90 -11.88
CA LEU A 3 17.75 -19.47 -13.29
C LEU A 3 16.69 -18.43 -13.72
N ARG A 4 15.93 -17.83 -12.79
CA ARG A 4 14.83 -16.91 -13.15
C ARG A 4 15.09 -15.43 -12.90
N LEU A 5 16.22 -15.06 -12.30
CA LEU A 5 16.56 -13.65 -12.07
C LEU A 5 17.48 -13.04 -13.14
N SER A 6 18.22 -13.85 -13.88
CA SER A 6 19.15 -13.36 -14.91
C SER A 6 18.48 -13.00 -16.25
N ASP A 7 17.27 -13.50 -16.51
CA ASP A 7 16.58 -13.28 -17.78
C ASP A 7 15.80 -11.94 -17.84
N LEU A 8 15.74 -11.19 -16.76
CA LEU A 8 15.07 -9.91 -16.69
C LEU A 8 15.99 -8.69 -16.90
N GLU A 9 17.30 -8.91 -16.95
CA GLU A 9 18.28 -7.81 -17.12
C GLU A 9 18.75 -7.58 -18.55
N SER A 10 18.40 -8.45 -19.51
CA SER A 10 18.86 -8.33 -20.92
C SER A 10 17.74 -8.31 -21.97
N GLY A 11 16.62 -7.71 -21.64
CA GLY A 11 15.44 -7.60 -22.53
C GLY A 11 15.56 -6.50 -23.58
N ASP A 12 16.09 -6.81 -24.76
CA ASP A 12 16.01 -5.97 -25.96
C ASP A 12 14.53 -5.84 -26.43
N PRO A 13 13.95 -4.61 -26.50
CA PRO A 13 12.51 -4.42 -26.76
C PRO A 13 12.04 -4.79 -28.17
N LYS A 14 12.93 -5.19 -29.07
CA LYS A 14 12.59 -5.46 -30.48
C LYS A 14 12.21 -6.90 -30.82
N LYS A 15 12.30 -7.85 -29.88
CA LYS A 15 12.00 -9.26 -30.16
C LYS A 15 10.60 -9.74 -29.72
N ILE A 16 9.81 -8.92 -29.03
CA ILE A 16 8.49 -9.31 -28.51
C ILE A 16 7.35 -9.00 -29.49
N ALA A 17 7.59 -8.22 -30.55
CA ALA A 17 6.54 -7.74 -31.45
C ALA A 17 6.17 -8.66 -32.63
N LYS A 18 6.70 -9.87 -32.74
CA LYS A 18 6.50 -10.72 -33.94
C LYS A 18 5.80 -12.06 -33.76
N LYS A 19 5.13 -12.33 -32.63
CA LYS A 19 4.50 -13.65 -32.43
C LYS A 19 3.03 -13.65 -31.98
N ASN A 20 2.23 -12.65 -32.34
CA ASN A 20 0.78 -12.69 -32.14
C ASN A 20 0.01 -12.09 -33.32
N LYS A 21 0.18 -12.68 -34.50
CA LYS A 21 -0.85 -12.64 -35.56
C LYS A 21 -1.20 -14.10 -35.82
N ASP A 22 -2.36 -14.48 -35.39
CA ASP A 22 -3.25 -15.56 -35.78
C ASP A 22 -3.75 -16.36 -34.55
N LYS A 23 -4.97 -16.06 -34.17
CA LYS A 23 -6.07 -16.95 -33.82
C LYS A 23 -7.11 -16.23 -32.95
N LYS A 24 -8.03 -15.54 -33.63
CA LYS A 24 -9.33 -15.21 -33.05
C LYS A 24 -10.07 -16.53 -32.78
N LYS A 25 -10.00 -17.06 -31.57
CA LYS A 25 -10.99 -18.01 -31.05
C LYS A 25 -11.85 -17.24 -30.06
N ARG A 26 -13.13 -17.08 -30.44
CA ARG A 26 -14.19 -16.52 -29.58
C ARG A 26 -14.31 -17.40 -28.35
N LEU A 27 -14.27 -16.80 -27.17
CA LEU A 27 -14.59 -17.43 -25.90
C LEU A 27 -16.11 -17.61 -25.83
N PRO A 28 -16.64 -18.78 -25.41
CA PRO A 28 -18.06 -18.96 -25.15
C PRO A 28 -18.47 -18.15 -23.92
N GLY A 29 -19.55 -17.34 -24.05
CA GLY A 29 -20.12 -16.58 -22.95
C GLY A 29 -20.37 -15.10 -23.16
N THR A 30 -20.21 -14.55 -24.38
CA THR A 30 -20.56 -13.16 -24.69
C THR A 30 -21.92 -13.06 -25.36
N ASP A 31 -22.98 -13.54 -24.72
CA ASP A 31 -24.33 -13.20 -25.07
C ASP A 31 -24.78 -11.96 -24.29
N LYS A 32 -25.50 -11.09 -25.00
CA LYS A 32 -25.98 -9.81 -24.50
C LYS A 32 -26.76 -9.98 -23.18
N PRO A 33 -26.62 -9.04 -22.21
CA PRO A 33 -27.38 -9.14 -20.98
C PRO A 33 -28.87 -9.04 -21.25
N SER A 34 -29.57 -10.11 -20.97
CA SER A 34 -31.02 -10.16 -20.96
C SER A 34 -31.51 -9.31 -19.76
N SER A 35 -32.51 -8.47 -20.02
CA SER A 35 -33.15 -7.63 -19.03
C SER A 35 -33.64 -8.44 -17.84
N LEU A 36 -33.12 -8.13 -16.66
CA LEU A 36 -33.66 -8.63 -15.39
C LEU A 36 -35.05 -8.02 -15.19
N GLY A 37 -36.05 -8.88 -15.06
CA GLY A 37 -37.43 -8.54 -14.90
C GLY A 37 -37.69 -7.58 -13.74
N THR A 38 -38.56 -6.63 -14.00
CA THR A 38 -39.11 -5.67 -13.04
C THR A 38 -39.92 -6.42 -11.97
N VAL A 39 -39.44 -6.44 -10.74
CA VAL A 39 -40.21 -6.92 -9.60
C VAL A 39 -41.22 -5.83 -9.21
N VAL A 40 -42.49 -6.05 -9.54
CA VAL A 40 -43.58 -5.22 -9.06
C VAL A 40 -43.85 -5.57 -7.60
N MET A 41 -43.42 -4.73 -6.68
CA MET A 41 -43.84 -4.80 -5.27
C MET A 41 -45.27 -4.26 -5.15
N LYS A 42 -46.23 -5.10 -4.83
CA LYS A 42 -47.54 -4.69 -4.34
C LYS A 42 -47.36 -4.08 -2.94
N SER A 43 -47.78 -2.85 -2.82
CA SER A 43 -47.94 -2.16 -1.54
C SER A 43 -49.16 -2.68 -0.82
N ASP A 44 -48.97 -3.22 0.38
CA ASP A 44 -49.97 -3.16 1.44
C ASP A 44 -49.28 -3.33 2.81
N GLN A 45 -49.57 -2.39 3.65
CA GLN A 45 -49.59 -2.38 5.10
C GLN A 45 -48.43 -1.78 5.90
N LYS A 46 -48.81 -0.64 6.48
CA LYS A 46 -48.52 -0.09 7.82
C LYS A 46 -47.08 0.31 8.16
N THR A 47 -46.93 1.61 8.08
CA THR A 47 -45.96 2.46 8.75
C THR A 47 -45.71 2.08 10.22
N LYS A 48 -44.49 1.65 10.50
CA LYS A 48 -43.81 1.95 11.78
C LYS A 48 -42.52 2.66 11.46
N SER A 49 -42.42 3.87 11.99
CA SER A 49 -41.26 4.73 11.89
C SER A 49 -40.03 3.99 12.39
N VAL A 50 -39.06 3.76 11.50
CA VAL A 50 -37.74 3.26 11.87
C VAL A 50 -36.80 4.47 11.81
N SER A 51 -36.35 4.92 12.96
CA SER A 51 -35.31 5.94 13.09
C SER A 51 -34.02 5.50 12.35
N PRO A 52 -33.35 6.43 11.66
CA PRO A 52 -32.04 6.12 11.06
C PRO A 52 -30.96 6.24 12.13
N ALA A 53 -30.67 5.12 12.79
CA ALA A 53 -29.53 4.99 13.70
C ALA A 53 -28.86 3.64 13.45
N GLY A 54 -28.25 3.53 12.31
CA GLY A 54 -27.26 2.52 12.01
C GLY A 54 -25.88 3.17 11.89
N VAL A 55 -25.37 3.70 12.99
CA VAL A 55 -23.94 3.91 13.14
C VAL A 55 -23.34 2.51 13.03
N VAL A 56 -22.69 2.23 11.92
CA VAL A 56 -21.81 1.07 11.76
C VAL A 56 -20.75 1.24 12.86
N GLN A 57 -20.96 0.57 13.98
CA GLN A 57 -19.94 0.42 14.99
C GLN A 57 -18.83 -0.35 14.27
N THR A 58 -17.76 0.36 13.95
CA THR A 58 -16.48 -0.27 13.63
C THR A 58 -16.16 -1.15 14.81
N GLU A 59 -16.37 -2.46 14.66
CA GLU A 59 -15.93 -3.43 15.65
C GLU A 59 -14.46 -3.15 15.91
N LYS A 60 -14.19 -2.69 17.14
CA LYS A 60 -12.85 -2.52 17.67
C LYS A 60 -12.19 -3.89 17.54
N VAL A 61 -11.38 -4.07 16.50
CA VAL A 61 -10.65 -5.31 16.24
C VAL A 61 -9.99 -5.68 17.56
N LYS A 62 -10.46 -6.77 18.18
CA LYS A 62 -9.91 -7.27 19.42
C LYS A 62 -8.41 -7.35 19.24
N SER A 63 -7.65 -6.71 20.14
CA SER A 63 -6.20 -6.77 20.16
C SER A 63 -5.80 -8.24 20.18
N THR A 64 -5.49 -8.79 19.03
CA THR A 64 -4.92 -10.11 18.92
C THR A 64 -3.52 -10.00 19.49
N ASN A 65 -3.27 -10.57 20.70
CA ASN A 65 -1.92 -10.65 21.24
C ASN A 65 -1.09 -11.59 20.37
N LEU A 66 -0.72 -11.12 19.19
CA LEU A 66 0.02 -11.90 18.20
C LEU A 66 1.52 -11.90 18.52
N LEU A 67 2.02 -10.80 19.11
CA LEU A 67 3.44 -10.68 19.44
C LEU A 67 3.85 -11.61 20.57
N PRO A 68 4.99 -12.30 20.44
CA PRO A 68 5.51 -13.14 21.51
C PRO A 68 5.94 -12.30 22.71
N LYS A 69 5.96 -12.92 23.89
CA LYS A 69 6.61 -12.31 25.05
C LYS A 69 8.10 -12.14 24.77
N GLY A 70 8.68 -11.02 25.17
CA GLY A 70 10.10 -10.76 25.00
C GLY A 70 10.44 -9.31 24.73
N THR A 71 11.69 -9.09 24.30
CA THR A 71 12.18 -7.73 24.02
C THR A 71 11.55 -7.16 22.74
N PRO A 72 11.48 -5.83 22.61
CA PRO A 72 10.98 -5.21 21.39
C PRO A 72 11.71 -5.66 20.11
N GLU A 73 13.00 -5.95 20.19
CA GLU A 73 13.77 -6.46 19.05
C GLU A 73 13.28 -7.83 18.59
N LYS A 74 13.00 -8.75 19.53
CA LYS A 74 12.42 -10.07 19.23
C LYS A 74 11.02 -9.93 18.63
N GLN A 75 10.18 -9.06 19.20
CA GLN A 75 8.84 -8.78 18.71
C GLN A 75 8.87 -8.20 17.29
N TYR A 76 9.77 -7.24 17.02
CA TYR A 76 9.97 -6.68 15.68
C TYR A 76 10.45 -7.74 14.68
N GLY A 77 11.42 -8.56 15.08
CA GLY A 77 11.90 -9.67 14.26
C GLY A 77 10.79 -10.66 13.90
N PHE A 78 9.94 -11.00 14.87
CA PHE A 78 8.77 -11.83 14.66
C PHE A 78 7.77 -11.19 13.69
N ALA A 79 7.40 -9.93 13.91
CA ALA A 79 6.45 -9.22 13.06
C ALA A 79 6.95 -9.11 11.60
N THR A 80 8.24 -8.81 11.40
CA THR A 80 8.83 -8.71 10.07
C THR A 80 9.08 -10.06 9.40
N SER A 81 9.08 -11.18 10.14
CA SER A 81 9.22 -12.51 9.54
C SER A 81 8.05 -12.85 8.62
N PHE A 82 6.84 -12.34 8.92
CA PHE A 82 5.67 -12.52 8.05
C PHE A 82 5.83 -11.83 6.70
N ILE A 83 6.52 -10.68 6.65
CA ILE A 83 6.87 -10.01 5.37
C ILE A 83 7.71 -10.95 4.49
N LYS A 84 8.70 -11.63 5.09
CA LYS A 84 9.63 -12.50 4.35
C LYS A 84 8.94 -13.71 3.72
N VAL A 85 7.87 -14.19 4.33
CA VAL A 85 7.09 -15.32 3.82
C VAL A 85 5.87 -14.89 3.02
N GLY A 86 5.65 -13.58 2.85
CA GLY A 86 4.54 -13.04 2.05
C GLY A 86 3.18 -13.04 2.76
N ASP A 87 3.14 -13.32 4.07
CA ASP A 87 1.91 -13.26 4.87
C ASP A 87 1.66 -11.82 5.34
N TYR A 88 1.22 -10.98 4.40
CA TYR A 88 1.08 -9.55 4.64
C TYR A 88 -0.05 -9.20 5.61
N GLU A 89 -1.07 -10.03 5.73
CA GLU A 89 -2.17 -9.82 6.68
C GLU A 89 -1.70 -10.03 8.13
N LYS A 90 -0.95 -11.11 8.39
CA LYS A 90 -0.36 -11.31 9.72
C LYS A 90 0.73 -10.29 10.01
N ALA A 91 1.53 -9.91 9.00
CA ALA A 91 2.52 -8.84 9.13
C ALA A 91 1.86 -7.53 9.56
N GLU A 92 0.75 -7.15 8.92
CA GLU A 92 -0.03 -5.96 9.27
C GLU A 92 -0.42 -5.97 10.75
N LEU A 93 -1.08 -7.04 11.19
CA LEU A 93 -1.55 -7.16 12.58
C LEU A 93 -0.39 -7.11 13.59
N ALA A 94 0.68 -7.85 13.33
CA ALA A 94 1.84 -7.91 14.21
C ALA A 94 2.61 -6.59 14.27
N LEU A 95 2.79 -5.91 13.13
CA LEU A 95 3.48 -4.62 13.05
C LEU A 95 2.66 -3.51 13.68
N LYS A 96 1.33 -3.50 13.49
CA LYS A 96 0.42 -2.58 14.16
C LYS A 96 0.53 -2.73 15.68
N GLU A 97 0.40 -3.97 16.17
CA GLU A 97 0.53 -4.26 17.59
C GLU A 97 1.90 -3.83 18.16
N PHE A 98 2.97 -4.03 17.39
CA PHE A 98 4.31 -3.59 17.78
C PHE A 98 4.38 -2.08 17.96
N VAL A 99 3.88 -1.30 17.00
CA VAL A 99 3.89 0.18 17.05
C VAL A 99 3.04 0.69 18.22
N GLU A 100 1.88 0.06 18.47
CA GLU A 100 0.99 0.42 19.57
C GLU A 100 1.64 0.14 20.94
N LYS A 101 2.32 -1.01 21.10
CA LYS A 101 2.98 -1.40 22.37
C LYS A 101 4.32 -0.70 22.58
N ASN A 102 5.02 -0.34 21.53
CA ASN A 102 6.39 0.20 21.59
C ASN A 102 6.54 1.53 20.83
N PRO A 103 5.65 2.54 21.02
CA PRO A 103 5.61 3.73 20.15
C PRO A 103 6.86 4.61 20.25
N LYS A 104 7.61 4.53 21.34
CA LYS A 104 8.84 5.30 21.56
C LYS A 104 10.12 4.52 21.30
N HIS A 105 10.00 3.25 20.90
CA HIS A 105 11.17 2.42 20.65
C HIS A 105 11.84 2.81 19.34
N LYS A 106 13.18 2.67 19.27
CA LYS A 106 13.99 3.01 18.07
C LYS A 106 13.52 2.31 16.78
N LEU A 107 12.86 1.15 16.91
CA LEU A 107 12.33 0.38 15.78
C LEU A 107 10.89 0.76 15.41
N ALA A 108 10.22 1.62 16.19
CA ALA A 108 8.81 1.96 15.94
C ALA A 108 8.60 2.58 14.54
N GLY A 109 9.47 3.50 14.13
CA GLY A 109 9.38 4.10 12.79
C GLY A 109 9.67 3.10 11.66
N SER A 110 10.53 2.11 11.89
CA SER A 110 10.75 1.02 10.93
C SER A 110 9.57 0.08 10.87
N ALA A 111 8.95 -0.22 12.02
CA ALA A 111 7.74 -1.05 12.07
C ALA A 111 6.57 -0.36 11.38
N GLN A 112 6.39 0.95 11.59
CA GLN A 112 5.37 1.75 10.93
C GLN A 112 5.56 1.77 9.40
N TYR A 113 6.81 1.89 8.93
CA TYR A 113 7.11 1.78 7.50
C TYR A 113 6.69 0.42 6.92
N TRP A 114 7.06 -0.68 7.58
CA TRP A 114 6.69 -2.01 7.12
C TRP A 114 5.19 -2.28 7.22
N TYR A 115 4.52 -1.73 8.23
CA TYR A 115 3.07 -1.74 8.35
C TYR A 115 2.42 -1.09 7.11
N ALA A 116 2.90 0.08 6.69
CA ALA A 116 2.43 0.73 5.48
C ALA A 116 2.72 -0.09 4.20
N GLU A 117 3.89 -0.75 4.14
CA GLU A 117 4.26 -1.62 3.01
C GLU A 117 3.29 -2.81 2.86
N THR A 118 2.71 -3.35 3.95
CA THR A 118 1.74 -4.45 3.86
C THR A 118 0.49 -4.06 3.06
N PHE A 119 0.03 -2.83 3.21
CA PHE A 119 -1.07 -2.28 2.42
C PHE A 119 -0.64 -2.02 0.98
N TYR A 120 0.52 -1.39 0.80
CA TYR A 120 1.02 -1.02 -0.53
C TYR A 120 1.17 -2.24 -1.43
N ILE A 121 1.75 -3.33 -0.94
CA ILE A 121 1.95 -4.58 -1.69
C ILE A 121 0.61 -5.21 -2.09
N ARG A 122 -0.40 -5.09 -1.24
CA ARG A 122 -1.77 -5.56 -1.53
C ARG A 122 -2.59 -4.56 -2.36
N GLN A 123 -1.97 -3.46 -2.83
CA GLN A 123 -2.60 -2.39 -3.61
C GLN A 123 -3.73 -1.64 -2.88
N LEU A 124 -3.75 -1.71 -1.55
CA LEU A 124 -4.64 -0.94 -0.69
C LEU A 124 -4.05 0.47 -0.50
N TYR A 125 -4.04 1.25 -1.58
CA TYR A 125 -3.27 2.50 -1.64
C TYR A 125 -3.78 3.58 -0.69
N HIS A 126 -5.07 3.65 -0.38
CA HIS A 126 -5.61 4.59 0.60
C HIS A 126 -5.08 4.31 2.01
N ASP A 127 -5.12 3.04 2.43
CA ASP A 127 -4.60 2.62 3.73
C ASP A 127 -3.08 2.77 3.80
N ALA A 128 -2.38 2.44 2.70
CA ALA A 128 -0.94 2.65 2.58
C ALA A 128 -0.56 4.12 2.73
N ALA A 129 -1.26 5.04 2.05
CA ALA A 129 -0.99 6.48 2.14
C ALA A 129 -1.20 6.99 3.57
N ALA A 130 -2.30 6.59 4.24
CA ALA A 130 -2.57 6.95 5.63
C ALA A 130 -1.47 6.44 6.56
N ALA A 131 -1.04 5.17 6.41
CA ALA A 131 -0.02 4.56 7.23
C ALA A 131 1.39 5.17 6.99
N TYR A 132 1.73 5.52 5.73
CA TYR A 132 2.98 6.24 5.43
C TYR A 132 2.96 7.67 5.97
N LEU A 133 1.82 8.37 5.88
CA LEU A 133 1.67 9.71 6.45
C LEU A 133 1.88 9.69 7.96
N ASP A 134 1.27 8.74 8.66
CA ASP A 134 1.48 8.50 10.08
C ASP A 134 2.96 8.26 10.41
N GLY A 135 3.64 7.45 9.62
CA GLY A 135 5.07 7.19 9.77
C GLY A 135 5.92 8.44 9.57
N TYR A 136 5.60 9.25 8.57
CA TYR A 136 6.28 10.51 8.31
C TYR A 136 6.08 11.52 9.45
N GLN A 137 4.87 11.63 9.97
CA GLN A 137 4.55 12.58 11.03
C GLN A 137 5.09 12.17 12.41
N LYS A 138 4.91 10.89 12.76
CA LYS A 138 5.27 10.37 14.10
C LYS A 138 6.75 10.02 14.23
N TYR A 139 7.39 9.59 13.13
CA TYR A 139 8.76 9.07 13.13
C TYR A 139 9.66 9.71 12.07
N PRO A 140 9.71 11.04 11.93
CA PRO A 140 10.46 11.72 10.87
C PRO A 140 11.97 11.43 10.92
N LYS A 141 12.50 11.18 12.13
CA LYS A 141 13.94 10.90 12.35
C LYS A 141 14.28 9.41 12.32
N SER A 142 13.34 8.53 11.99
CA SER A 142 13.63 7.09 11.91
C SER A 142 14.58 6.79 10.74
N SER A 143 15.28 5.66 10.81
CA SER A 143 16.14 5.19 9.71
C SER A 143 15.35 4.94 8.41
N LYS A 144 14.03 4.78 8.50
CA LYS A 144 13.11 4.63 7.37
C LYS A 144 12.40 5.93 6.96
N GLY A 145 12.70 7.06 7.61
CA GLY A 145 12.10 8.36 7.30
C GLY A 145 12.17 8.72 5.80
N PRO A 146 13.36 8.68 5.16
CA PRO A 146 13.47 8.98 3.74
C PRO A 146 12.66 8.05 2.83
N GLN A 147 12.66 6.74 3.12
CA GLN A 147 11.88 5.76 2.38
C GLN A 147 10.38 5.97 2.59
N ASN A 148 9.98 6.33 3.80
CA ASN A 148 8.60 6.56 4.16
C ASN A 148 8.02 7.76 3.39
N LEU A 149 8.75 8.88 3.32
CA LEU A 149 8.36 10.04 2.53
C LEU A 149 8.33 9.73 1.02
N LEU A 150 9.30 8.95 0.53
CA LEU A 150 9.33 8.48 -0.86
C LEU A 150 8.08 7.67 -1.20
N LYS A 151 7.75 6.70 -0.35
CA LYS A 151 6.59 5.81 -0.56
C LYS A 151 5.27 6.55 -0.44
N LEU A 152 5.16 7.50 0.50
CA LEU A 152 4.00 8.39 0.59
C LEU A 152 3.78 9.13 -0.73
N GLY A 153 4.84 9.76 -1.26
CA GLY A 153 4.76 10.48 -2.53
C GLY A 153 4.35 9.61 -3.72
N ILE A 154 4.90 8.39 -3.80
CA ILE A 154 4.53 7.41 -4.83
C ILE A 154 3.06 7.02 -4.67
N THR A 155 2.64 6.65 -3.45
CA THR A 155 1.28 6.16 -3.18
C THR A 155 0.22 7.22 -3.48
N LEU A 156 0.45 8.48 -3.10
CA LEU A 156 -0.43 9.60 -3.43
C LEU A 156 -0.54 9.78 -4.95
N SER A 157 0.58 9.67 -5.67
CA SER A 157 0.57 9.77 -7.13
C SER A 157 -0.18 8.62 -7.82
N GLU A 158 -0.10 7.40 -7.27
CA GLU A 158 -0.88 6.24 -7.77
C GLU A 158 -2.39 6.39 -7.48
N LEU A 159 -2.76 7.09 -6.41
CA LEU A 159 -4.15 7.45 -6.08
C LEU A 159 -4.72 8.57 -6.96
N GLY A 160 -3.90 9.17 -7.82
CA GLY A 160 -4.30 10.32 -8.64
C GLY A 160 -4.04 11.68 -7.98
N GLU A 161 -3.63 11.71 -6.71
CA GLU A 161 -3.25 12.91 -5.94
C GLU A 161 -1.85 13.39 -6.34
N LYS A 162 -1.68 13.65 -7.62
CA LYS A 162 -0.39 13.86 -8.26
C LYS A 162 0.37 15.05 -7.70
N ASP A 163 -0.31 16.16 -7.44
CA ASP A 163 0.33 17.39 -6.95
C ASP A 163 0.89 17.18 -5.54
N GLN A 164 0.13 16.53 -4.67
CA GLN A 164 0.58 16.16 -3.34
C GLN A 164 1.75 15.16 -3.40
N GLY A 165 1.60 14.11 -4.22
CA GLY A 165 2.66 13.13 -4.45
C GLY A 165 3.96 13.77 -4.94
N CYS A 166 3.88 14.66 -5.91
CA CYS A 166 5.02 15.42 -6.43
C CYS A 166 5.66 16.32 -5.37
N THR A 167 4.85 16.97 -4.54
CA THR A 167 5.34 17.78 -3.40
C THR A 167 6.16 16.93 -2.45
N MET A 168 5.67 15.74 -2.07
CA MET A 168 6.43 14.82 -1.21
C MET A 168 7.73 14.37 -1.86
N LEU A 169 7.69 13.96 -3.14
CA LEU A 169 8.87 13.52 -3.90
C LEU A 169 9.92 14.62 -4.06
N ASN A 170 9.50 15.88 -4.25
CA ASN A 170 10.40 17.03 -4.35
C ASN A 170 11.05 17.37 -3.00
N GLY A 171 10.31 17.23 -1.90
CA GLY A 171 10.78 17.54 -0.55
C GLY A 171 11.82 16.58 0.02
N ILE A 172 12.02 15.38 -0.58
CA ILE A 172 12.89 14.34 0.00
C ILE A 172 14.32 14.85 0.23
N GLN A 173 14.94 15.49 -0.75
CA GLN A 173 16.34 15.93 -0.64
C GLN A 173 16.51 17.07 0.36
N GLN A 174 15.51 17.93 0.48
CA GLN A 174 15.51 19.03 1.44
C GLN A 174 15.35 18.53 2.88
N GLN A 175 14.43 17.60 3.10
CA GLN A 175 14.13 17.08 4.44
C GLN A 175 15.12 16.02 4.90
N TYR A 176 15.70 15.28 3.96
CA TYR A 176 16.66 14.22 4.21
C TYR A 176 17.91 14.37 3.33
N PRO A 177 18.76 15.37 3.60
CA PRO A 177 19.96 15.64 2.79
C PRO A 177 20.92 14.44 2.73
N ASN A 178 20.93 13.60 3.78
CA ASN A 178 21.73 12.39 3.88
C ASN A 178 21.00 11.11 3.45
N ALA A 179 19.88 11.25 2.71
CA ALA A 179 19.20 10.08 2.18
C ALA A 179 20.10 9.25 1.28
N SER A 180 19.94 7.92 1.31
CA SER A 180 20.75 7.03 0.49
C SER A 180 20.60 7.33 -1.01
N LYS A 181 21.66 7.04 -1.77
CA LYS A 181 21.65 7.22 -3.24
C LYS A 181 20.46 6.50 -3.90
N SER A 182 20.09 5.32 -3.40
CA SER A 182 18.96 4.54 -3.92
C SER A 182 17.62 5.28 -3.74
N VAL A 183 17.38 5.90 -2.58
CA VAL A 183 16.16 6.71 -2.34
C VAL A 183 16.12 7.91 -3.29
N ILE A 184 17.23 8.63 -3.43
CA ILE A 184 17.30 9.80 -4.31
C ILE A 184 17.10 9.42 -5.78
N GLN A 185 17.72 8.33 -6.23
CA GLN A 185 17.54 7.83 -7.61
C GLN A 185 16.09 7.39 -7.85
N LYS A 186 15.49 6.66 -6.90
CA LYS A 186 14.08 6.26 -7.01
C LYS A 186 13.15 7.48 -7.04
N ALA A 187 13.38 8.48 -6.20
CA ALA A 187 12.61 9.72 -6.22
C ALA A 187 12.71 10.44 -7.58
N LYS A 188 13.93 10.53 -8.16
CA LYS A 188 14.12 11.12 -9.50
C LYS A 188 13.36 10.35 -10.57
N TYR A 189 13.41 9.03 -10.53
CA TYR A 189 12.66 8.17 -11.45
C TYR A 189 11.16 8.41 -11.35
N GLU A 190 10.61 8.38 -10.12
CA GLU A 190 9.17 8.56 -9.90
C GLU A 190 8.69 9.96 -10.27
N LYS A 191 9.48 11.00 -9.99
CA LYS A 191 9.18 12.36 -10.46
C LYS A 191 9.06 12.44 -11.97
N LYS A 192 9.92 11.72 -12.72
CA LYS A 192 9.84 11.65 -14.17
C LYS A 192 8.61 10.86 -14.63
N LYS A 193 8.34 9.71 -14.00
CA LYS A 193 7.17 8.85 -14.28
C LYS A 193 5.87 9.64 -14.13
N PHE A 194 5.70 10.35 -13.03
CA PHE A 194 4.51 11.14 -12.74
C PHE A 194 4.52 12.56 -13.35
N LYS A 195 5.56 12.91 -14.11
CA LYS A 195 5.72 14.23 -14.75
C LYS A 195 5.61 15.39 -13.75
N CYS A 196 6.25 15.24 -12.59
CA CYS A 196 6.29 16.28 -11.57
C CYS A 196 7.03 17.52 -12.10
N GLN A 197 6.43 18.70 -11.91
CA GLN A 197 7.10 19.95 -12.23
C GLN A 197 8.29 20.15 -11.29
N LYS A 198 9.37 20.77 -11.78
CA LYS A 198 10.46 21.21 -10.93
C LYS A 198 9.91 22.34 -10.07
N THR A 199 9.91 22.17 -8.76
CA THR A 199 9.79 23.31 -7.86
C THR A 199 11.04 24.13 -8.02
N GLY A 200 10.87 25.36 -8.49
CA GLY A 200 11.96 26.34 -8.65
C GLY A 200 12.64 26.65 -7.32
#